data_8557103f94f5ce8572c49016a5d44595
#
_entry.id   8557103f94f5ce8572c49016a5d44595
#
_cell.length_a   1.000
_cell.length_b   1.000
_cell.length_c   1.000
_cell.angle_alpha   90.00
_cell.angle_beta   90.00
_cell.angle_gamma   90.00
#
_symmetry.space_group_name_H-M   'P 1'
#
loop_
_entity.id
_entity.type
_entity.pdbx_description
1 polymer ?
#
loop_
_entity_poly.entity_id
_entity_poly.type
_entity_poly.pdbx_seq_one_letter_code
_entity_poly.pdbx_strand_id
1 'polypeptide(L)'
;MLSVGIGVPGLYDPATGCTRFLVNIAGPWAGYPVAGRVGDAVGVPTFLINDARAFGLAELRLGAGRGAASMIGLTLGTGVGGVFAIEGRVHGGHDGTAGEIGHQTIDPDGPWCNCGNRGCLEAYARADQIAAACGTATAEEAVRAAQAGDQRARAGLADVGRYLGIGIANMIVVISPDRVILGGGVSAAGELLFEPIRAEIRRRVHTTSIEDVALVRAELGIWAGAIGAGVHAAEQAHP
;
A
#
# COMPACT_ATOMS: atom_id res chain seq x y z
N MET A 1 -23.14 -9.40 16.46
CA MET A 1 -23.05 -10.45 15.42
C MET A 1 -21.58 -10.68 15.13
N LEU A 2 -21.14 -11.94 14.99
CA LEU A 2 -19.79 -12.24 14.53
C LEU A 2 -19.78 -12.22 13.00
N SER A 3 -18.68 -11.76 12.41
CA SER A 3 -18.46 -11.74 10.97
C SER A 3 -16.99 -12.06 10.67
N VAL A 4 -16.69 -12.46 9.45
CA VAL A 4 -15.32 -12.74 8.98
C VAL A 4 -14.94 -11.73 7.92
N GLY A 5 -13.74 -11.16 8.04
CA GLY A 5 -13.12 -10.34 7.01
C GLY A 5 -11.95 -11.06 6.37
N ILE A 6 -11.85 -10.99 5.05
CA ILE A 6 -10.78 -11.62 4.28
C ILE A 6 -10.10 -10.58 3.40
N GLY A 7 -8.79 -10.39 3.63
CA GLY A 7 -7.94 -9.64 2.70
C GLY A 7 -7.62 -10.46 1.46
N VAL A 8 -7.87 -9.91 0.27
CA VAL A 8 -7.54 -10.57 -1.01
C VAL A 8 -6.58 -9.71 -1.82
N PRO A 9 -5.55 -10.31 -2.47
CA PRO A 9 -4.69 -9.58 -3.38
C PRO A 9 -5.40 -9.39 -4.72
N GLY A 10 -5.58 -8.14 -5.16
CA GLY A 10 -6.23 -7.81 -6.42
C GLY A 10 -7.68 -7.39 -6.29
N LEU A 11 -8.50 -7.72 -7.29
CA LEU A 11 -9.85 -7.18 -7.44
C LEU A 11 -10.92 -8.19 -7.05
N TYR A 12 -11.97 -7.70 -6.41
CA TYR A 12 -13.17 -8.46 -6.07
C TYR A 12 -14.43 -7.64 -6.34
N ASP A 13 -15.56 -8.29 -6.36
CA ASP A 13 -16.87 -7.65 -6.45
C ASP A 13 -17.47 -7.51 -5.03
N PRO A 14 -17.62 -6.29 -4.50
CA PRO A 14 -18.13 -6.10 -3.15
C PRO A 14 -19.61 -6.51 -2.99
N ALA A 15 -20.40 -6.49 -4.09
CA ALA A 15 -21.80 -6.86 -4.04
C ALA A 15 -22.01 -8.37 -3.94
N THR A 16 -21.15 -9.15 -4.59
CA THR A 16 -21.29 -10.62 -4.67
C THR A 16 -20.29 -11.37 -3.80
N GLY A 17 -19.21 -10.72 -3.33
CA GLY A 17 -18.12 -11.38 -2.60
C GLY A 17 -17.32 -12.36 -3.47
N CYS A 18 -17.37 -12.19 -4.80
CA CYS A 18 -16.61 -12.98 -5.75
C CYS A 18 -15.31 -12.26 -6.14
N THR A 19 -14.25 -13.03 -6.33
CA THR A 19 -13.01 -12.50 -6.90
C THR A 19 -13.18 -12.20 -8.39
N ARG A 20 -12.60 -11.09 -8.87
CA ARG A 20 -12.55 -10.72 -10.31
C ARG A 20 -11.20 -11.06 -10.91
N PHE A 21 -10.14 -10.65 -10.24
CA PHE A 21 -8.77 -10.86 -10.66
C PHE A 21 -7.85 -10.89 -9.44
N LEU A 22 -7.07 -11.96 -9.27
CA LEU A 22 -6.09 -12.08 -8.19
C LEU A 22 -4.68 -12.00 -8.77
N VAL A 23 -3.91 -11.02 -8.29
CA VAL A 23 -2.51 -10.86 -8.67
C VAL A 23 -1.67 -11.92 -7.94
N ASN A 24 -0.72 -12.52 -8.64
CA ASN A 24 0.27 -13.45 -8.07
C ASN A 24 -0.31 -14.77 -7.50
N ILE A 25 -1.58 -15.09 -7.73
CA ILE A 25 -2.18 -16.36 -7.35
C ILE A 25 -2.65 -17.07 -8.62
N ALA A 26 -1.94 -18.13 -9.00
CA ALA A 26 -2.30 -18.91 -10.17
C ALA A 26 -3.62 -19.67 -9.94
N GLY A 27 -4.47 -19.72 -10.96
CA GLY A 27 -5.72 -20.47 -10.93
C GLY A 27 -6.91 -19.73 -11.54
N PRO A 28 -8.05 -20.40 -11.69
CA PRO A 28 -9.28 -19.83 -12.27
C PRO A 28 -10.07 -19.06 -11.19
N TRP A 29 -9.54 -17.92 -10.76
CA TRP A 29 -10.13 -17.15 -9.68
C TRP A 29 -11.22 -16.17 -10.12
N ALA A 30 -11.39 -15.92 -11.42
CA ALA A 30 -12.44 -15.02 -11.91
C ALA A 30 -13.84 -15.59 -11.59
N GLY A 31 -14.63 -14.80 -10.87
CA GLY A 31 -15.99 -15.22 -10.44
C GLY A 31 -16.03 -16.22 -9.30
N TYR A 32 -14.90 -16.51 -8.64
CA TYR A 32 -14.89 -17.46 -7.53
C TYR A 32 -15.54 -16.86 -6.27
N PRO A 33 -16.59 -17.49 -5.69
CA PRO A 33 -17.39 -16.93 -4.60
C PRO A 33 -16.73 -17.12 -3.22
N VAL A 34 -15.63 -16.44 -2.97
CA VAL A 34 -14.84 -16.60 -1.73
C VAL A 34 -15.69 -16.31 -0.49
N ALA A 35 -16.41 -15.18 -0.48
CA ALA A 35 -17.20 -14.79 0.68
C ALA A 35 -18.31 -15.79 0.98
N GLY A 36 -19.04 -16.25 -0.04
CA GLY A 36 -20.09 -17.26 0.12
C GLY A 36 -19.54 -18.57 0.65
N ARG A 37 -18.48 -19.10 0.04
CA ARG A 37 -17.91 -20.39 0.45
C ARG A 37 -17.35 -20.39 1.87
N VAL A 38 -16.69 -19.31 2.27
CA VAL A 38 -16.21 -19.19 3.64
C VAL A 38 -17.38 -18.98 4.60
N GLY A 39 -18.33 -18.10 4.26
CA GLY A 39 -19.52 -17.85 5.07
C GLY A 39 -20.33 -19.11 5.34
N ASP A 40 -20.55 -19.93 4.32
CA ASP A 40 -21.23 -21.24 4.45
C ASP A 40 -20.46 -22.21 5.37
N ALA A 41 -19.14 -22.22 5.27
CA ALA A 41 -18.29 -23.10 6.08
C ALA A 41 -18.23 -22.72 7.55
N VAL A 42 -18.27 -21.42 7.86
CA VAL A 42 -18.12 -20.91 9.24
C VAL A 42 -19.45 -20.47 9.88
N GLY A 43 -20.53 -20.40 9.10
CA GLY A 43 -21.88 -20.08 9.58
C GLY A 43 -22.08 -18.59 9.95
N VAL A 44 -21.22 -17.68 9.45
CA VAL A 44 -21.34 -16.24 9.72
C VAL A 44 -21.09 -15.41 8.46
N PRO A 45 -21.63 -14.17 8.35
CA PRO A 45 -21.38 -13.29 7.24
C PRO A 45 -19.88 -13.06 7.00
N THR A 46 -19.47 -13.13 5.74
CA THR A 46 -18.07 -12.97 5.34
C THR A 46 -17.95 -11.88 4.30
N PHE A 47 -16.97 -11.00 4.48
CA PHE A 47 -16.72 -9.84 3.64
C PHE A 47 -15.29 -9.82 3.11
N LEU A 48 -15.13 -9.43 1.84
CA LEU A 48 -13.81 -9.28 1.23
C LEU A 48 -13.37 -7.82 1.27
N ILE A 49 -12.07 -7.63 1.36
CA ILE A 49 -11.41 -6.34 1.15
C ILE A 49 -10.07 -6.59 0.43
N ASN A 50 -9.63 -5.67 -0.41
CA ASN A 50 -8.28 -5.75 -0.97
C ASN A 50 -7.24 -5.59 0.16
N ASP A 51 -6.12 -6.32 0.08
CA ASP A 51 -5.08 -6.39 1.12
C ASP A 51 -4.43 -5.04 1.46
N ALA A 52 -4.13 -4.20 0.45
CA ALA A 52 -3.60 -2.86 0.68
C ALA A 52 -4.66 -1.92 1.29
N ARG A 53 -5.93 -2.06 0.92
CA ARG A 53 -7.03 -1.31 1.53
C ARG A 53 -7.28 -1.77 2.96
N ALA A 54 -7.17 -3.06 3.23
CA ALA A 54 -7.22 -3.60 4.59
C ALA A 54 -6.10 -3.00 5.46
N PHE A 55 -4.86 -3.01 4.95
CA PHE A 55 -3.74 -2.33 5.61
C PHE A 55 -4.08 -0.87 5.96
N GLY A 56 -4.54 -0.09 4.97
CA GLY A 56 -4.87 1.31 5.18
C GLY A 56 -6.03 1.53 6.14
N LEU A 57 -7.07 0.69 6.10
CA LEU A 57 -8.19 0.75 7.04
C LEU A 57 -7.75 0.48 8.48
N ALA A 58 -6.88 -0.52 8.68
CA ALA A 58 -6.31 -0.80 10.00
C ALA A 58 -5.53 0.40 10.55
N GLU A 59 -4.61 0.95 9.75
CA GLU A 59 -3.82 2.11 10.16
C GLU A 59 -4.70 3.34 10.42
N LEU A 60 -5.73 3.56 9.61
CA LEU A 60 -6.69 4.66 9.78
C LEU A 60 -7.48 4.56 11.10
N ARG A 61 -7.91 3.35 11.47
CA ARG A 61 -8.74 3.13 12.66
C ARG A 61 -7.94 2.96 13.93
N LEU A 62 -6.82 2.24 13.87
CA LEU A 62 -6.13 1.71 15.05
C LEU A 62 -4.63 2.03 15.10
N GLY A 63 -4.02 2.48 14.00
CA GLY A 63 -2.61 2.72 13.88
C GLY A 63 -2.22 4.18 13.65
N ALA A 64 -1.18 4.39 12.86
CA ALA A 64 -0.58 5.69 12.56
C ALA A 64 -1.52 6.69 11.87
N GLY A 65 -2.62 6.22 11.29
CA GLY A 65 -3.65 7.03 10.62
C GLY A 65 -4.76 7.55 11.52
N ARG A 66 -4.77 7.23 12.82
CA ARG A 66 -5.83 7.68 13.72
C ARG A 66 -5.96 9.20 13.72
N GLY A 67 -7.21 9.67 13.53
CA GLY A 67 -7.54 11.09 13.51
C GLY A 67 -7.19 11.79 12.19
N ALA A 68 -6.62 11.13 11.21
CA ALA A 68 -6.40 11.72 9.89
C ALA A 68 -7.74 11.99 9.19
N ALA A 69 -7.91 13.20 8.70
CA ALA A 69 -9.06 13.55 7.86
C ALA A 69 -8.85 13.04 6.43
N SER A 70 -7.62 13.12 5.93
CA SER A 70 -7.24 12.64 4.61
C SER A 70 -5.86 11.97 4.68
N MET A 71 -5.74 10.74 4.22
CA MET A 71 -4.47 10.03 4.25
C MET A 71 -4.17 9.25 2.98
N ILE A 72 -2.89 9.03 2.75
CA ILE A 72 -2.35 8.10 1.76
C ILE A 72 -1.60 7.02 2.51
N GLY A 73 -1.86 5.75 2.21
CA GLY A 73 -1.09 4.62 2.71
C GLY A 73 -0.41 3.89 1.57
N LEU A 74 0.85 3.52 1.74
CA LEU A 74 1.59 2.64 0.84
C LEU A 74 2.13 1.44 1.61
N THR A 75 2.02 0.25 1.04
CA THR A 75 2.67 -0.95 1.55
C THR A 75 3.71 -1.43 0.57
N LEU A 76 4.96 -1.59 1.06
CA LEU A 76 6.13 -1.97 0.27
C LEU A 76 6.46 -3.44 0.52
N GLY A 77 6.23 -4.27 -0.48
CA GLY A 77 6.41 -5.72 -0.42
C GLY A 77 6.71 -6.32 -1.79
N THR A 78 6.10 -7.46 -2.11
CA THR A 78 6.19 -8.09 -3.45
C THR A 78 5.79 -7.11 -4.57
N GLY A 79 4.85 -6.20 -4.26
CA GLY A 79 4.47 -5.06 -5.08
C GLY A 79 4.45 -3.78 -4.23
N VAL A 80 3.86 -2.72 -4.80
CA VAL A 80 3.57 -1.46 -4.11
C VAL A 80 2.06 -1.29 -4.06
N GLY A 81 1.47 -1.73 -2.95
CA GLY A 81 0.04 -1.52 -2.70
C GLY A 81 -0.23 -0.10 -2.23
N GLY A 82 -1.42 0.40 -2.53
CA GLY A 82 -1.82 1.73 -2.14
C GLY A 82 -3.26 1.81 -1.64
N VAL A 83 -3.50 2.83 -0.85
CA VAL A 83 -4.82 3.18 -0.32
C VAL A 83 -4.85 4.67 -0.05
N PHE A 84 -5.99 5.29 -0.22
CA PHE A 84 -6.21 6.62 0.33
C PHE A 84 -7.56 6.70 1.04
N ALA A 85 -7.63 7.59 2.03
CA ALA A 85 -8.82 7.91 2.75
C ALA A 85 -9.13 9.40 2.61
N ILE A 86 -10.41 9.72 2.51
CA ILE A 86 -10.95 11.07 2.44
C ILE A 86 -12.05 11.16 3.50
N GLU A 87 -12.08 12.24 4.27
CA GLU A 87 -13.04 12.44 5.37
C GLU A 87 -13.05 11.26 6.36
N GLY A 88 -11.86 10.73 6.66
CA GLY A 88 -11.70 9.61 7.58
C GLY A 88 -12.27 8.27 7.09
N ARG A 89 -12.52 8.12 5.79
CA ARG A 89 -13.03 6.90 5.17
C ARG A 89 -12.14 6.43 4.03
N VAL A 90 -11.85 5.13 3.99
CA VAL A 90 -11.15 4.54 2.84
C VAL A 90 -11.99 4.73 1.59
N HIS A 91 -11.38 5.31 0.55
CA HIS A 91 -12.05 5.59 -0.71
C HIS A 91 -11.83 4.46 -1.70
N GLY A 92 -12.90 3.80 -2.10
CA GLY A 92 -12.86 2.68 -3.04
C GLY A 92 -12.98 3.09 -4.52
N GLY A 93 -13.33 4.36 -4.82
CA GLY A 93 -13.63 4.77 -6.18
C GLY A 93 -14.99 4.24 -6.67
N HIS A 94 -15.18 4.26 -7.99
CA HIS A 94 -16.43 3.85 -8.62
C HIS A 94 -16.74 2.35 -8.45
N ASP A 95 -15.71 1.51 -8.54
CA ASP A 95 -15.85 0.06 -8.64
C ASP A 95 -15.01 -0.72 -7.60
N GLY A 96 -14.52 -0.02 -6.57
CA GLY A 96 -13.67 -0.61 -5.54
C GLY A 96 -12.19 -0.71 -5.92
N THR A 97 -11.73 -0.12 -7.02
CA THR A 97 -10.34 -0.25 -7.51
C THR A 97 -9.46 0.96 -7.20
N ALA A 98 -9.99 2.03 -6.60
CA ALA A 98 -9.18 3.20 -6.27
C ALA A 98 -8.06 2.86 -5.27
N GLY A 99 -6.91 3.53 -5.42
CA GLY A 99 -5.76 3.31 -4.55
C GLY A 99 -4.65 2.47 -5.16
N GLU A 100 -4.71 2.15 -6.44
CA GLU A 100 -3.63 1.45 -7.17
C GLU A 100 -2.40 2.36 -7.39
N ILE A 101 -1.90 2.96 -6.30
CA ILE A 101 -0.85 4.00 -6.30
C ILE A 101 0.46 3.47 -6.88
N GLY A 102 0.77 2.19 -6.68
CA GLY A 102 1.96 1.56 -7.25
C GLY A 102 1.97 1.53 -8.79
N HIS A 103 0.80 1.62 -9.43
CA HIS A 103 0.67 1.57 -10.88
C HIS A 103 0.58 2.94 -11.57
N GLN A 104 0.72 4.04 -10.81
CA GLN A 104 0.89 5.35 -11.41
C GLN A 104 2.22 5.41 -12.20
N THR A 105 2.21 5.96 -13.40
CA THR A 105 3.42 6.21 -14.18
C THR A 105 4.19 7.39 -13.59
N ILE A 106 5.41 7.15 -13.12
CA ILE A 106 6.33 8.18 -12.61
C ILE A 106 7.46 8.50 -13.59
N ASP A 107 7.62 7.66 -14.59
CA ASP A 107 8.62 7.80 -15.66
C ASP A 107 8.07 7.16 -16.95
N PRO A 108 7.66 7.93 -17.96
CA PRO A 108 7.04 7.38 -19.17
C PRO A 108 7.98 6.48 -19.98
N ASP A 109 9.29 6.68 -19.86
CA ASP A 109 10.31 5.89 -20.54
C ASP A 109 10.92 4.79 -19.66
N GLY A 110 10.36 4.59 -18.46
CA GLY A 110 10.83 3.65 -17.45
C GLY A 110 10.63 2.17 -17.80
N PRO A 111 11.01 1.27 -16.89
CA PRO A 111 10.92 -0.18 -17.10
C PRO A 111 9.48 -0.66 -17.20
N TRP A 112 9.32 -1.85 -17.80
CA TRP A 112 8.02 -2.53 -17.83
C TRP A 112 7.56 -2.95 -16.43
N CYS A 113 6.29 -2.71 -16.14
CA CYS A 113 5.59 -3.20 -14.97
C CYS A 113 4.79 -4.47 -15.32
N ASN A 114 4.61 -5.36 -14.34
CA ASN A 114 3.82 -6.58 -14.52
C ASN A 114 2.34 -6.31 -14.86
N CYS A 115 1.84 -5.10 -14.62
CA CYS A 115 0.49 -4.70 -15.03
C CYS A 115 0.34 -4.44 -16.54
N GLY A 116 1.43 -4.50 -17.31
CA GLY A 116 1.45 -4.23 -18.76
C GLY A 116 1.76 -2.77 -19.13
N ASN A 117 1.88 -1.88 -18.16
CA ASN A 117 2.28 -0.49 -18.37
C ASN A 117 3.79 -0.30 -18.18
N ARG A 118 4.34 0.88 -18.53
CA ARG A 118 5.73 1.26 -18.32
C ARG A 118 5.87 2.35 -17.28
N GLY A 119 7.00 2.31 -16.54
CA GLY A 119 7.38 3.35 -15.60
C GLY A 119 6.46 3.51 -14.39
N CYS A 120 5.71 2.48 -14.03
CA CYS A 120 4.96 2.44 -12.78
C CYS A 120 5.88 2.58 -11.57
N LEU A 121 5.42 3.22 -10.51
CA LEU A 121 6.14 3.32 -9.24
C LEU A 121 6.59 1.94 -8.73
N GLU A 122 5.73 0.94 -8.84
CA GLU A 122 6.03 -0.44 -8.44
C GLU A 122 7.24 -1.02 -9.19
N ALA A 123 7.44 -0.69 -10.45
CA ALA A 123 8.58 -1.17 -11.23
C ALA A 123 9.94 -0.66 -10.71
N TYR A 124 9.94 0.30 -9.77
CA TYR A 124 11.13 0.84 -9.11
C TYR A 124 11.22 0.47 -7.62
N ALA A 125 10.09 0.20 -6.97
CA ALA A 125 10.01 0.12 -5.50
C ALA A 125 9.47 -1.20 -4.95
N ARG A 126 9.21 -2.22 -5.78
CA ARG A 126 8.89 -3.57 -5.30
C ARG A 126 10.14 -4.30 -4.77
N ALA A 127 9.94 -5.30 -3.94
CA ALA A 127 11.01 -5.93 -3.14
C ALA A 127 12.21 -6.42 -3.95
N ASP A 128 12.00 -7.05 -5.12
CA ASP A 128 13.09 -7.52 -5.98
C ASP A 128 13.89 -6.38 -6.61
N GLN A 129 13.23 -5.26 -6.94
CA GLN A 129 13.90 -4.06 -7.45
C GLN A 129 14.71 -3.35 -6.36
N ILE A 130 14.19 -3.31 -5.13
CA ILE A 130 14.93 -2.81 -3.97
C ILE A 130 16.18 -3.66 -3.72
N ALA A 131 16.04 -4.98 -3.72
CA ALA A 131 17.17 -5.89 -3.57
C ALA A 131 18.23 -5.68 -4.66
N ALA A 132 17.81 -5.57 -5.92
CA ALA A 132 18.69 -5.32 -7.06
C ALA A 132 19.42 -3.97 -6.95
N ALA A 133 18.72 -2.89 -6.63
CA ALA A 133 19.31 -1.57 -6.44
C ALA A 133 20.36 -1.56 -5.33
N CYS A 134 20.09 -2.28 -4.24
CA CYS A 134 21.01 -2.39 -3.09
C CYS A 134 22.11 -3.44 -3.28
N GLY A 135 22.02 -4.31 -4.30
CA GLY A 135 22.98 -5.39 -4.53
C GLY A 135 22.89 -6.53 -3.52
N THR A 136 21.70 -6.85 -3.05
CA THR A 136 21.39 -7.90 -2.06
C THR A 136 20.44 -8.93 -2.65
N ALA A 137 20.24 -10.07 -1.98
CA ALA A 137 19.34 -11.10 -2.45
C ALA A 137 17.87 -10.78 -2.12
N THR A 138 17.61 -10.06 -1.03
CA THR A 138 16.26 -9.69 -0.60
C THR A 138 16.20 -8.23 -0.14
N ALA A 139 14.99 -7.66 -0.12
CA ALA A 139 14.77 -6.31 0.39
C ALA A 139 15.06 -6.20 1.90
N GLU A 140 14.83 -7.25 2.66
CA GLU A 140 15.16 -7.31 4.09
C GLU A 140 16.68 -7.28 4.31
N GLU A 141 17.44 -7.97 3.46
CA GLU A 141 18.91 -7.89 3.47
C GLU A 141 19.38 -6.49 3.09
N ALA A 142 18.73 -5.84 2.11
CA ALA A 142 19.03 -4.47 1.73
C ALA A 142 18.91 -3.50 2.92
N VAL A 143 17.82 -3.62 3.68
CA VAL A 143 17.60 -2.80 4.89
C VAL A 143 18.69 -3.06 5.93
N ARG A 144 18.99 -4.33 6.22
CA ARG A 144 20.04 -4.70 7.20
C ARG A 144 21.43 -4.21 6.77
N ALA A 145 21.79 -4.40 5.49
CA ALA A 145 23.08 -3.95 4.96
C ALA A 145 23.23 -2.42 5.05
N ALA A 146 22.20 -1.68 4.66
CA ALA A 146 22.20 -0.23 4.75
C ALA A 146 22.32 0.27 6.20
N GLN A 147 21.62 -0.34 7.14
CA GLN A 147 21.71 -0.06 8.57
C GLN A 147 23.13 -0.38 9.12
N ALA A 148 23.75 -1.45 8.63
CA ALA A 148 25.13 -1.82 8.97
C ALA A 148 26.19 -0.90 8.32
N GLY A 149 25.79 0.04 7.46
CA GLY A 149 26.70 1.02 6.86
C GLY A 149 27.15 0.73 5.45
N ASP A 150 26.61 -0.32 4.79
CA ASP A 150 26.95 -0.62 3.40
C ASP A 150 26.53 0.55 2.48
N GLN A 151 27.50 1.11 1.77
CA GLN A 151 27.30 2.32 0.97
C GLN A 151 26.43 2.06 -0.28
N ARG A 152 26.55 0.86 -0.89
CA ARG A 152 25.73 0.48 -2.05
C ARG A 152 24.27 0.31 -1.64
N ALA A 153 24.03 -0.37 -0.53
CA ALA A 153 22.68 -0.53 0.00
C ALA A 153 22.04 0.81 0.40
N ARG A 154 22.81 1.72 1.01
CA ARG A 154 22.35 3.07 1.32
C ARG A 154 22.00 3.87 0.08
N ALA A 155 22.84 3.84 -0.95
CA ALA A 155 22.57 4.51 -2.23
C ALA A 155 21.32 3.93 -2.92
N GLY A 156 21.18 2.59 -2.95
CA GLY A 156 20.01 1.93 -3.49
C GLY A 156 18.73 2.31 -2.77
N LEU A 157 18.72 2.33 -1.43
CA LEU A 157 17.56 2.80 -0.66
C LEU A 157 17.25 4.28 -0.90
N ALA A 158 18.26 5.13 -1.09
CA ALA A 158 18.05 6.53 -1.40
C ALA A 158 17.41 6.72 -2.79
N ASP A 159 17.84 5.94 -3.79
CA ASP A 159 17.23 5.95 -5.12
C ASP A 159 15.77 5.46 -5.08
N VAL A 160 15.49 4.38 -4.38
CA VAL A 160 14.12 3.88 -4.15
C VAL A 160 13.28 4.95 -3.44
N GLY A 161 13.83 5.58 -2.40
CA GLY A 161 13.20 6.70 -1.68
C GLY A 161 12.87 7.87 -2.61
N ARG A 162 13.75 8.19 -3.56
CA ARG A 162 13.51 9.22 -4.57
C ARG A 162 12.30 8.86 -5.45
N TYR A 163 12.20 7.62 -5.96
CA TYR A 163 11.05 7.18 -6.76
C TYR A 163 9.75 7.19 -5.96
N LEU A 164 9.78 6.70 -4.72
CA LEU A 164 8.63 6.78 -3.82
C LEU A 164 8.22 8.24 -3.58
N GLY A 165 9.20 9.13 -3.38
CA GLY A 165 8.96 10.56 -3.22
C GLY A 165 8.26 11.20 -4.43
N ILE A 166 8.61 10.80 -5.67
CA ILE A 166 7.92 11.26 -6.89
C ILE A 166 6.45 10.84 -6.84
N GLY A 167 6.19 9.54 -6.62
CA GLY A 167 4.83 9.02 -6.59
C GLY A 167 3.98 9.64 -5.47
N ILE A 168 4.56 9.80 -4.28
CA ILE A 168 3.89 10.44 -3.15
C ILE A 168 3.63 11.93 -3.42
N ALA A 169 4.58 12.65 -4.02
CA ALA A 169 4.39 14.05 -4.39
C ALA A 169 3.22 14.25 -5.36
N ASN A 170 3.09 13.38 -6.36
CA ASN A 170 1.94 13.40 -7.28
C ASN A 170 0.61 13.24 -6.50
N MET A 171 0.56 12.31 -5.55
CA MET A 171 -0.64 12.07 -4.76
C MET A 171 -0.93 13.21 -3.77
N ILE A 172 0.10 13.85 -3.20
CA ILE A 172 -0.07 15.01 -2.33
C ILE A 172 -0.76 16.15 -3.10
N VAL A 173 -0.34 16.41 -4.33
CA VAL A 173 -0.96 17.46 -5.17
C VAL A 173 -2.41 17.15 -5.49
N VAL A 174 -2.78 15.87 -5.64
CA VAL A 174 -4.14 15.44 -6.03
C VAL A 174 -5.08 15.31 -4.82
N ILE A 175 -4.59 14.76 -3.71
CA ILE A 175 -5.41 14.38 -2.55
C ILE A 175 -5.32 15.42 -1.42
N SER A 176 -4.19 16.15 -1.32
CA SER A 176 -3.89 17.04 -0.19
C SER A 176 -4.07 16.36 1.18
N PRO A 177 -3.35 15.25 1.46
CA PRO A 177 -3.50 14.51 2.70
C PRO A 177 -2.85 15.25 3.86
N ASP A 178 -3.36 15.03 5.08
CA ASP A 178 -2.66 15.41 6.31
C ASP A 178 -1.64 14.34 6.73
N ARG A 179 -1.73 13.12 6.18
CA ARG A 179 -0.85 12.00 6.55
C ARG A 179 -0.51 11.08 5.39
N VAL A 180 0.75 10.69 5.33
CA VAL A 180 1.26 9.65 4.44
C VAL A 180 1.88 8.55 5.29
N ILE A 181 1.40 7.32 5.13
CA ILE A 181 1.80 6.16 5.94
C ILE A 181 2.54 5.15 5.05
N LEU A 182 3.75 4.78 5.45
CA LEU A 182 4.54 3.75 4.79
C LEU A 182 4.57 2.48 5.62
N GLY A 183 4.06 1.38 5.07
CA GLY A 183 4.10 0.05 5.64
C GLY A 183 4.97 -0.92 4.84
N GLY A 184 4.97 -2.19 5.26
CA GLY A 184 5.81 -3.23 4.68
C GLY A 184 7.23 -3.28 5.29
N GLY A 185 7.94 -4.38 5.03
CA GLY A 185 9.24 -4.66 5.64
C GLY A 185 10.30 -3.59 5.37
N VAL A 186 10.28 -2.99 4.19
CA VAL A 186 11.24 -1.97 3.77
C VAL A 186 11.12 -0.67 4.57
N SER A 187 9.95 -0.36 5.11
CA SER A 187 9.75 0.81 5.98
C SER A 187 10.62 0.77 7.26
N ALA A 188 11.13 -0.42 7.62
CA ALA A 188 12.07 -0.59 8.73
C ALA A 188 13.45 0.07 8.50
N ALA A 189 13.76 0.48 7.26
CA ALA A 189 14.97 1.26 6.96
C ALA A 189 14.97 2.64 7.65
N GLY A 190 13.82 3.11 8.12
CA GLY A 190 13.71 4.39 8.83
C GLY A 190 14.19 5.54 7.98
N GLU A 191 14.97 6.44 8.56
CA GLU A 191 15.44 7.67 7.88
C GLU A 191 16.28 7.42 6.62
N LEU A 192 16.90 6.24 6.47
CA LEU A 192 17.60 5.86 5.24
C LEU A 192 16.66 5.82 4.01
N LEU A 193 15.38 5.59 4.23
CA LEU A 193 14.33 5.64 3.21
C LEU A 193 13.49 6.92 3.29
N PHE A 194 13.11 7.35 4.49
CA PHE A 194 12.17 8.45 4.70
C PHE A 194 12.75 9.81 4.33
N GLU A 195 14.04 10.06 4.60
CA GLU A 195 14.63 11.36 4.26
C GLU A 195 14.77 11.59 2.74
N PRO A 196 15.21 10.62 1.91
CA PRO A 196 15.13 10.74 0.45
C PRO A 196 13.71 10.99 -0.07
N ILE A 197 12.68 10.35 0.52
CA ILE A 197 11.28 10.61 0.17
C ILE A 197 10.90 12.06 0.48
N ARG A 198 11.18 12.54 1.70
CA ARG A 198 10.88 13.94 2.09
C ARG A 198 11.61 14.95 1.21
N ALA A 199 12.87 14.69 0.90
CA ALA A 199 13.67 15.57 0.03
C ALA A 199 13.02 15.69 -1.35
N GLU A 200 12.56 14.59 -1.92
CA GLU A 200 11.93 14.59 -3.22
C GLU A 200 10.54 15.23 -3.21
N ILE A 201 9.75 15.05 -2.15
CA ILE A 201 8.47 15.74 -1.95
C ILE A 201 8.69 17.25 -1.91
N ARG A 202 9.64 17.74 -1.08
CA ARG A 202 9.99 19.20 -0.99
C ARG A 202 10.39 19.77 -2.34
N ARG A 203 11.09 18.97 -3.15
CA ARG A 203 11.56 19.40 -4.48
C ARG A 203 10.43 19.55 -5.50
N ARG A 204 9.29 18.86 -5.32
CA ARG A 204 8.23 18.76 -6.33
C ARG A 204 6.92 19.42 -5.94
N VAL A 205 6.60 19.49 -4.68
CA VAL A 205 5.32 20.03 -4.22
C VAL A 205 5.49 21.51 -3.88
N HIS A 206 4.88 22.38 -4.71
CA HIS A 206 4.96 23.83 -4.56
C HIS A 206 3.59 24.49 -4.53
N THR A 207 2.52 23.74 -4.79
CA THR A 207 1.15 24.26 -4.91
C THR A 207 0.29 24.04 -3.67
N THR A 208 0.80 23.25 -2.73
CA THR A 208 0.12 22.98 -1.46
C THR A 208 1.16 22.98 -0.33
N SER A 209 0.73 23.30 0.90
CA SER A 209 1.58 23.20 2.07
C SER A 209 1.95 21.73 2.32
N ILE A 210 3.24 21.45 2.46
CA ILE A 210 3.76 20.12 2.82
C ILE A 210 4.20 20.08 4.28
N GLU A 211 4.22 21.20 4.97
CA GLU A 211 4.67 21.32 6.35
C GLU A 211 3.73 20.60 7.31
N ASP A 212 2.43 20.54 6.94
CA ASP A 212 1.39 19.87 7.70
C ASP A 212 1.20 18.39 7.28
N VAL A 213 1.93 17.92 6.26
CA VAL A 213 1.84 16.53 5.80
C VAL A 213 2.79 15.64 6.59
N ALA A 214 2.26 14.88 7.52
CA ALA A 214 3.07 13.95 8.30
C ALA A 214 3.39 12.68 7.49
N LEU A 215 4.68 12.47 7.15
CA LEU A 215 5.17 11.22 6.59
C LEU A 215 5.63 10.31 7.74
N VAL A 216 4.91 9.22 7.98
CA VAL A 216 5.10 8.34 9.14
C VAL A 216 5.18 6.86 8.76
N ARG A 217 5.79 6.07 9.62
CA ARG A 217 5.79 4.61 9.51
C ARG A 217 4.48 4.03 10.05
N ALA A 218 3.98 2.95 9.41
CA ALA A 218 2.87 2.14 9.90
C ALA A 218 3.15 1.56 11.31
N GLU A 219 2.14 1.53 12.16
CA GLU A 219 2.25 1.07 13.56
C GLU A 219 1.88 -0.40 13.75
N LEU A 220 0.96 -0.94 12.93
CA LEU A 220 0.37 -2.27 13.16
C LEU A 220 1.19 -3.43 12.54
N GLY A 221 2.28 -3.12 11.85
CA GLY A 221 3.23 -4.08 11.34
C GLY A 221 2.60 -5.12 10.40
N ILE A 222 3.05 -6.39 10.54
CA ILE A 222 2.61 -7.49 9.66
C ILE A 222 1.14 -7.88 9.84
N TRP A 223 0.51 -7.46 10.92
CA TRP A 223 -0.88 -7.79 11.23
C TRP A 223 -1.88 -6.78 10.66
N ALA A 224 -1.41 -5.66 10.12
CA ALA A 224 -2.29 -4.58 9.64
C ALA A 224 -3.35 -5.09 8.64
N GLY A 225 -2.97 -5.93 7.68
CA GLY A 225 -3.92 -6.50 6.72
C GLY A 225 -5.02 -7.34 7.38
N ALA A 226 -4.65 -8.22 8.33
CA ALA A 226 -5.61 -9.07 9.05
C ALA A 226 -6.52 -8.24 9.96
N ILE A 227 -5.94 -7.28 10.69
CA ILE A 227 -6.68 -6.34 11.54
C ILE A 227 -7.67 -5.54 10.70
N GLY A 228 -7.24 -5.00 9.56
CA GLY A 228 -8.11 -4.21 8.69
C GLY A 228 -9.23 -5.02 8.04
N ALA A 229 -8.97 -6.28 7.70
CA ALA A 229 -10.02 -7.18 7.24
C ALA A 229 -11.09 -7.40 8.34
N GLY A 230 -10.66 -7.60 9.59
CA GLY A 230 -11.56 -7.71 10.74
C GLY A 230 -12.37 -6.43 10.99
N VAL A 231 -11.71 -5.25 10.92
CA VAL A 231 -12.38 -3.95 11.04
C VAL A 231 -13.41 -3.77 9.92
N HIS A 232 -13.03 -4.09 8.68
CA HIS A 232 -13.94 -4.03 7.54
C HIS A 232 -15.19 -4.89 7.77
N ALA A 233 -15.01 -6.14 8.18
CA ALA A 233 -16.13 -7.03 8.46
C ALA A 233 -17.04 -6.51 9.57
N ALA A 234 -16.48 -5.92 10.61
CA ALA A 234 -17.26 -5.30 11.69
C ALA A 234 -18.08 -4.09 11.20
N GLU A 235 -17.48 -3.21 10.37
CA GLU A 235 -18.16 -2.05 9.78
C GLU A 235 -19.26 -2.48 8.79
N GLN A 236 -19.07 -3.58 8.03
CA GLN A 236 -20.09 -4.09 7.10
C GLN A 236 -21.24 -4.82 7.81
N ALA A 237 -20.98 -5.45 8.93
CA ALA A 237 -22.00 -6.14 9.72
C ALA A 237 -22.90 -5.18 10.54
N HIS A 238 -22.44 -3.93 10.74
CA HIS A 238 -23.13 -2.88 11.52
C HIS A 238 -23.00 -1.52 10.81
N PRO A 239 -23.64 -1.35 9.63
CA PRO A 239 -23.54 -0.14 8.80
C PRO A 239 -24.15 1.10 9.44
#